data_58a89f199d2376a8d284fa0f08fed6da
#
_entry.id   58a89f199d2376a8d284fa0f08fed6da
#
_cell.length_a   1.000
_cell.length_b   1.000
_cell.length_c   1.000
_cell.angle_alpha   90.00
_cell.angle_beta   90.00
_cell.angle_gamma   90.00
#
_symmetry.space_group_name_H-M   'P 1'
#
loop_
_entity.id
_entity.type
_entity.pdbx_description
1 polymer ?
#
loop_
_entity_poly.entity_id
_entity_poly.type
_entity_poly.pdbx_seq_one_letter_code
_entity_poly.pdbx_strand_id
1 'polypeptide(L)'
;IAARRTPVRLLPGSSGQISTAIGTTGNESGPTTPSRVSLPLSLDERSELLVLPSSLQGMPLNAQSDTKWLLDWSMPLTSLLAGMYRLTRIRPNSEERITVSSSLDPLAEFSLLDVPVGSALALQPHSLVGVIQTRGEPLKITRHWRFGNLGAWLTLQFRYIVFHGPAKLIVKGCRGVRVEPAISGRTVNQAATLGFSANLDYSVARNETFW
;
A
#
# COMPACT_ATOMS: atom_id res chain seq x y z
N ILE A 1 -27.07 17.73 13.87
CA ILE A 1 -26.18 17.19 14.94
C ILE A 1 -25.42 16.05 14.29
N ALA A 2 -24.20 16.34 13.82
CA ALA A 2 -23.31 15.32 13.28
C ALA A 2 -22.91 14.37 14.40
N ALA A 3 -23.38 13.14 14.35
CA ALA A 3 -22.95 12.10 15.27
C ALA A 3 -21.46 11.82 15.03
N ARG A 4 -20.62 12.44 15.83
CA ARG A 4 -19.18 12.17 15.87
C ARG A 4 -19.01 10.73 16.33
N ARG A 5 -18.66 9.85 15.42
CA ARG A 5 -18.47 8.44 15.74
C ARG A 5 -17.22 8.29 16.58
N THR A 6 -17.24 7.35 17.52
CA THR A 6 -16.06 7.00 18.32
C THR A 6 -14.91 6.61 17.39
N PRO A 7 -13.72 7.18 17.59
CA PRO A 7 -12.55 6.84 16.79
C PRO A 7 -12.18 5.36 16.97
N VAL A 8 -11.67 4.75 15.92
CA VAL A 8 -11.25 3.35 15.91
C VAL A 8 -9.79 3.28 15.53
N ARG A 9 -9.03 2.52 16.28
CA ARG A 9 -7.63 2.20 16.00
C ARG A 9 -7.51 0.74 15.54
N LEU A 10 -6.87 0.51 14.40
CA LEU A 10 -6.74 -0.85 13.84
C LEU A 10 -5.60 -1.64 14.51
N LEU A 11 -4.56 -0.96 14.95
CA LEU A 11 -3.40 -1.60 15.59
C LEU A 11 -2.97 -0.80 16.83
N PRO A 12 -3.23 -1.28 18.04
CA PRO A 12 -2.73 -0.62 19.24
C PRO A 12 -1.21 -0.78 19.36
N GLY A 13 -0.51 0.31 19.66
CA GLY A 13 0.89 0.25 20.09
C GLY A 13 1.98 0.21 19.00
N SER A 14 1.67 0.35 17.72
CA SER A 14 2.73 0.47 16.70
C SER A 14 3.30 1.89 16.68
N SER A 15 4.64 2.01 16.68
CA SER A 15 5.35 3.29 16.78
C SER A 15 6.07 3.71 15.49
N GLY A 16 6.03 2.90 14.45
CA GLY A 16 6.76 3.17 13.22
C GLY A 16 6.05 4.15 12.30
N GLN A 17 6.78 5.12 11.78
CA GLN A 17 6.28 6.01 10.73
C GLN A 17 6.47 5.36 9.35
N ILE A 18 5.43 5.45 8.53
CA ILE A 18 5.51 5.01 7.14
C ILE A 18 6.12 6.14 6.33
N SER A 19 7.14 5.85 5.58
CA SER A 19 7.84 6.81 4.74
C SER A 19 7.82 6.40 3.26
N THR A 20 8.01 7.36 2.38
CA THR A 20 8.26 7.08 0.97
C THR A 20 9.73 6.72 0.78
N ALA A 21 10.01 5.50 0.35
CA ALA A 21 11.36 4.96 0.18
C ALA A 21 11.99 5.33 -1.17
N ILE A 22 11.79 6.53 -1.67
CA ILE A 22 12.47 6.98 -2.88
C ILE A 22 13.68 7.80 -2.45
N GLY A 23 14.84 7.17 -2.59
CA GLY A 23 16.14 7.61 -2.13
C GLY A 23 16.38 9.12 -2.05
N THR A 24 16.57 9.56 -0.84
CA THR A 24 17.50 10.62 -0.50
C THR A 24 18.03 10.32 0.90
N THR A 25 19.31 10.03 0.96
CA THR A 25 20.12 10.15 2.17
C THR A 25 20.05 11.61 2.63
N GLY A 26 19.16 11.89 3.57
CA GLY A 26 19.00 13.24 4.08
C GLY A 26 17.92 13.26 5.15
N ASN A 27 18.34 13.55 6.35
CA ASN A 27 17.56 13.69 7.56
C ASN A 27 16.74 15.00 7.48
N GLU A 28 15.66 15.00 6.69
CA GLU A 28 14.75 16.13 6.63
C GLU A 28 13.30 15.65 6.58
N SER A 29 12.52 16.17 7.54
CA SER A 29 11.06 16.24 7.51
C SER A 29 10.59 17.13 6.34
N GLY A 30 11.07 16.81 5.14
CA GLY A 30 10.80 17.52 3.90
C GLY A 30 9.58 16.96 3.17
N PRO A 31 9.09 17.66 2.14
CA PRO A 31 7.94 17.25 1.38
C PRO A 31 8.17 15.86 0.78
N THR A 32 7.21 15.01 0.99
CA THR A 32 7.13 13.64 0.47
C THR A 32 7.60 13.61 -0.99
N THR A 33 8.52 12.71 -1.30
CA THR A 33 9.01 12.53 -2.66
C THR A 33 7.81 12.27 -3.58
N PRO A 34 7.66 13.04 -4.66
CA PRO A 34 6.51 12.94 -5.53
C PRO A 34 6.44 11.54 -6.16
N SER A 35 5.22 11.03 -6.31
CA SER A 35 4.94 9.83 -7.09
C SER A 35 5.44 10.01 -8.54
N ARG A 36 5.68 8.89 -9.22
CA ARG A 36 6.22 8.88 -10.58
C ARG A 36 5.35 8.01 -11.48
N VAL A 37 5.21 8.42 -12.72
CA VAL A 37 4.55 7.62 -13.77
C VAL A 37 5.33 6.31 -14.03
N SER A 38 6.66 6.38 -13.94
CA SER A 38 7.54 5.23 -14.06
C SER A 38 8.45 5.18 -12.84
N LEU A 39 8.34 4.11 -12.08
CA LEU A 39 9.05 3.91 -10.81
C LEU A 39 10.21 2.93 -11.02
N PRO A 40 11.47 3.40 -11.07
CA PRO A 40 12.63 2.52 -11.06
C PRO A 40 12.84 1.98 -9.64
N LEU A 41 13.05 0.68 -9.53
CA LEU A 41 13.29 -0.05 -8.29
C LEU A 41 14.64 -0.74 -8.36
N SER A 42 15.46 -0.60 -7.33
CA SER A 42 16.65 -1.43 -7.13
C SER A 42 16.30 -2.56 -6.18
N LEU A 43 16.59 -3.77 -6.59
CA LEU A 43 16.35 -4.98 -5.79
C LEU A 43 17.68 -5.67 -5.49
N ASP A 44 17.85 -6.05 -4.24
CA ASP A 44 18.98 -6.84 -3.77
C ASP A 44 18.72 -8.34 -3.97
N GLU A 45 19.77 -9.16 -3.98
CA GLU A 45 19.67 -10.64 -4.08
C GLU A 45 18.77 -11.27 -3.01
N ARG A 46 18.69 -10.65 -1.83
CA ARG A 46 17.87 -11.13 -0.71
C ARG A 46 16.41 -10.75 -0.79
N SER A 47 16.09 -9.88 -1.72
CA SER A 47 14.72 -9.37 -1.92
C SER A 47 14.00 -10.15 -3.00
N GLU A 48 12.69 -10.18 -2.93
CA GLU A 48 11.81 -10.61 -4.02
C GLU A 48 10.74 -9.56 -4.26
N LEU A 49 10.44 -9.33 -5.53
CA LEU A 49 9.37 -8.45 -5.95
C LEU A 49 8.17 -9.29 -6.39
N LEU A 50 7.02 -9.00 -5.82
CA LEU A 50 5.72 -9.48 -6.26
C LEU A 50 4.99 -8.31 -6.89
N VAL A 51 4.68 -8.36 -8.17
CA VAL A 51 4.06 -7.25 -8.89
C VAL A 51 2.98 -7.73 -9.84
N LEU A 52 1.96 -6.92 -10.05
CA LEU A 52 0.94 -7.18 -11.06
C LEU A 52 1.57 -7.13 -12.46
N PRO A 53 1.33 -8.14 -13.32
CA PRO A 53 1.89 -8.17 -14.68
C PRO A 53 1.58 -6.93 -15.50
N SER A 54 0.39 -6.35 -15.31
CA SER A 54 -0.03 -5.11 -16.00
C SER A 54 0.77 -3.87 -15.64
N SER A 55 1.55 -3.95 -14.56
CA SER A 55 2.36 -2.82 -14.07
C SER A 55 3.86 -3.07 -14.17
N LEU A 56 4.26 -4.22 -14.66
CA LEU A 56 5.66 -4.54 -14.90
C LEU A 56 6.03 -4.06 -16.32
N GLN A 57 6.90 -3.06 -16.42
CA GLN A 57 7.33 -2.51 -17.70
C GLN A 57 8.65 -3.10 -18.18
N GLY A 58 9.58 -3.33 -17.30
CA GLY A 58 10.90 -3.87 -17.65
C GLY A 58 11.49 -4.68 -16.51
N MET A 59 12.09 -5.81 -16.86
CA MET A 59 12.85 -6.64 -15.95
C MET A 59 14.13 -7.14 -16.62
N PRO A 60 15.20 -7.41 -15.87
CA PRO A 60 16.44 -7.93 -16.43
C PRO A 60 16.27 -9.38 -16.89
N LEU A 61 16.99 -9.76 -17.94
CA LEU A 61 16.96 -11.10 -18.51
C LEU A 61 17.45 -12.19 -17.55
N ASN A 62 18.37 -11.81 -16.66
CA ASN A 62 19.01 -12.75 -15.72
C ASN A 62 18.19 -12.99 -14.45
N ALA A 63 17.11 -12.28 -14.24
CA ALA A 63 16.26 -12.48 -13.08
C ALA A 63 15.37 -13.71 -13.26
N GLN A 64 15.27 -14.51 -12.20
CA GLN A 64 14.28 -15.59 -12.17
C GLN A 64 12.88 -14.98 -12.02
N SER A 65 12.00 -15.32 -12.95
CA SER A 65 10.60 -14.93 -12.86
C SER A 65 9.69 -16.14 -12.86
N ASP A 66 8.73 -16.15 -11.94
CA ASP A 66 7.68 -17.15 -11.88
C ASP A 66 6.34 -16.51 -11.54
N THR A 67 5.25 -17.25 -11.70
CA THR A 67 3.92 -16.76 -11.38
C THR A 67 3.51 -17.20 -9.99
N LYS A 68 3.21 -16.25 -9.13
CA LYS A 68 2.58 -16.50 -7.84
C LYS A 68 1.08 -16.20 -7.95
N TRP A 69 0.25 -17.21 -7.77
CA TRP A 69 -1.19 -17.09 -7.99
C TRP A 69 -1.90 -16.16 -7.01
N LEU A 70 -1.47 -16.15 -5.76
CA LEU A 70 -2.02 -15.31 -4.69
C LEU A 70 -0.91 -14.71 -3.86
N LEU A 71 -1.12 -13.50 -3.36
CA LEU A 71 -0.15 -12.85 -2.47
C LEU A 71 0.09 -13.69 -1.21
N ASP A 72 -0.99 -14.16 -0.60
CA ASP A 72 -0.95 -15.00 0.60
C ASP A 72 -1.98 -16.14 0.48
N TRP A 73 -1.51 -17.38 0.55
CA TRP A 73 -2.34 -18.57 0.52
C TRP A 73 -3.11 -18.82 1.82
N SER A 74 -2.66 -18.27 2.94
CA SER A 74 -3.38 -18.34 4.21
C SER A 74 -4.67 -17.50 4.18
N MET A 75 -4.70 -16.49 3.29
CA MET A 75 -5.82 -15.58 3.12
C MET A 75 -6.23 -15.40 1.64
N PRO A 76 -6.71 -16.46 0.98
CA PRO A 76 -6.95 -16.43 -0.46
C PRO A 76 -7.99 -15.40 -0.88
N LEU A 77 -9.11 -15.31 -0.15
CA LEU A 77 -10.15 -14.33 -0.44
C LEU A 77 -9.68 -12.89 -0.23
N THR A 78 -8.81 -12.66 0.76
CA THR A 78 -8.25 -11.32 1.01
C THR A 78 -7.30 -10.90 -0.10
N SER A 79 -6.44 -11.81 -0.55
CA SER A 79 -5.53 -11.58 -1.67
C SER A 79 -6.31 -11.29 -2.97
N LEU A 80 -7.36 -12.04 -3.25
CA LEU A 80 -8.22 -11.83 -4.42
C LEU A 80 -8.91 -10.47 -4.37
N LEU A 81 -9.46 -10.10 -3.22
CA LEU A 81 -10.17 -8.83 -3.04
C LEU A 81 -9.24 -7.61 -3.03
N ALA A 82 -7.99 -7.80 -2.61
CA ALA A 82 -6.95 -6.79 -2.77
C ALA A 82 -6.54 -6.55 -4.23
N GLY A 83 -6.99 -7.41 -5.16
CA GLY A 83 -6.53 -7.42 -6.53
C GLY A 83 -5.15 -8.06 -6.71
N MET A 84 -4.61 -8.70 -5.67
CA MET A 84 -3.26 -9.26 -5.64
C MET A 84 -3.30 -10.77 -5.99
N TYR A 85 -3.60 -11.04 -7.24
CA TYR A 85 -3.62 -12.39 -7.82
C TYR A 85 -2.87 -12.42 -9.15
N ARG A 86 -2.36 -13.59 -9.54
CA ARG A 86 -1.54 -13.80 -10.75
C ARG A 86 -0.33 -12.85 -10.79
N LEU A 87 0.35 -12.73 -9.66
CA LEU A 87 1.51 -11.86 -9.52
C LEU A 87 2.72 -12.44 -10.25
N THR A 88 3.47 -11.57 -10.91
CA THR A 88 4.83 -11.91 -11.35
C THR A 88 5.76 -11.79 -10.14
N ARG A 89 6.39 -12.89 -9.77
CA ARG A 89 7.41 -12.93 -8.75
C ARG A 89 8.76 -12.86 -9.41
N ILE A 90 9.55 -11.87 -9.05
CA ILE A 90 10.88 -11.64 -9.61
C ILE A 90 11.90 -11.76 -8.48
N ARG A 91 12.92 -12.60 -8.73
CA ARG A 91 14.04 -12.84 -7.84
C ARG A 91 15.32 -12.48 -8.58
N PRO A 92 15.92 -11.34 -8.30
CA PRO A 92 17.19 -10.97 -8.90
C PRO A 92 18.32 -11.89 -8.40
N ASN A 93 19.30 -12.13 -9.26
CA ASN A 93 20.52 -12.87 -8.92
C ASN A 93 21.66 -11.94 -8.51
N SER A 94 21.53 -10.66 -8.79
CA SER A 94 22.44 -9.56 -8.43
C SER A 94 21.62 -8.32 -8.12
N GLU A 95 22.27 -7.24 -7.72
CA GLU A 95 21.56 -5.96 -7.61
C GLU A 95 21.12 -5.50 -9.01
N GLU A 96 19.82 -5.43 -9.23
CA GLU A 96 19.24 -5.15 -10.54
C GLU A 96 18.15 -4.09 -10.48
N ARG A 97 17.95 -3.41 -11.60
CA ARG A 97 16.91 -2.40 -11.73
C ARG A 97 15.71 -2.96 -12.47
N ILE A 98 14.54 -2.75 -11.88
CA ILE A 98 13.24 -3.11 -12.42
C ILE A 98 12.40 -1.86 -12.53
N THR A 99 11.61 -1.75 -13.59
CA THR A 99 10.76 -0.60 -13.79
C THR A 99 9.28 -1.00 -13.69
N VAL A 100 8.57 -0.30 -12.81
CA VAL A 100 7.13 -0.43 -12.62
C VAL A 100 6.44 0.79 -13.19
N SER A 101 5.50 0.58 -14.11
CA SER A 101 4.70 1.62 -14.75
C SER A 101 3.38 1.02 -15.26
N SER A 102 2.43 1.84 -15.64
CA SER A 102 1.17 1.38 -16.25
C SER A 102 1.15 1.75 -17.73
N SER A 103 0.89 0.76 -18.57
CA SER A 103 0.62 1.01 -20.00
C SER A 103 -0.86 1.30 -20.29
N LEU A 104 -1.75 0.96 -19.37
CA LEU A 104 -3.19 1.05 -19.54
C LEU A 104 -3.80 2.33 -18.98
N ASP A 105 -3.16 2.94 -18.01
CA ASP A 105 -3.68 4.10 -17.29
C ASP A 105 -2.66 5.25 -17.34
N PRO A 106 -2.85 6.24 -18.20
CA PRO A 106 -1.90 7.34 -18.38
C PRO A 106 -1.85 8.29 -17.16
N LEU A 107 -2.85 8.25 -16.29
CA LEU A 107 -2.90 9.08 -15.08
C LEU A 107 -2.39 8.33 -13.85
N ALA A 108 -1.97 7.09 -14.03
CA ALA A 108 -1.43 6.30 -12.93
C ALA A 108 -0.05 6.79 -12.53
N GLU A 109 0.12 7.03 -11.26
CA GLU A 109 1.40 7.33 -10.64
C GLU A 109 1.67 6.35 -9.50
N PHE A 110 2.94 5.99 -9.37
CA PHE A 110 3.39 4.96 -8.43
C PHE A 110 4.24 5.59 -7.35
N SER A 111 4.10 5.08 -6.15
CA SER A 111 4.94 5.43 -5.01
C SER A 111 5.37 4.18 -4.26
N LEU A 112 6.58 4.20 -3.75
CA LEU A 112 7.13 3.15 -2.91
C LEU A 112 6.99 3.57 -1.45
N LEU A 113 6.21 2.83 -0.68
CA LEU A 113 5.99 3.06 0.74
C LEU A 113 6.81 2.06 1.55
N ASP A 114 7.64 2.55 2.43
CA ASP A 114 8.40 1.74 3.38
C ASP A 114 7.58 1.54 4.66
N VAL A 115 7.30 0.30 4.98
CA VAL A 115 6.60 -0.10 6.20
C VAL A 115 7.62 -0.77 7.13
N PRO A 116 8.11 -0.05 8.14
CA PRO A 116 9.12 -0.58 9.04
C PRO A 116 8.58 -1.70 9.95
N VAL A 117 9.50 -2.40 10.60
CA VAL A 117 9.16 -3.44 11.59
C VAL A 117 8.28 -2.86 12.69
N GLY A 118 7.24 -3.60 13.07
CA GLY A 118 6.28 -3.17 14.10
C GLY A 118 5.26 -2.14 13.64
N SER A 119 5.32 -1.72 12.38
CA SER A 119 4.32 -0.84 11.76
C SER A 119 3.39 -1.60 10.86
N ALA A 120 2.24 -1.01 10.57
CA ALA A 120 1.30 -1.56 9.63
C ALA A 120 0.56 -0.44 8.88
N LEU A 121 0.21 -0.72 7.63
CA LEU A 121 -0.49 0.18 6.73
C LEU A 121 -1.81 -0.45 6.29
N ALA A 122 -2.89 0.28 6.50
CA ALA A 122 -4.19 -0.07 5.97
C ALA A 122 -4.34 0.55 4.57
N LEU A 123 -4.61 -0.27 3.56
CA LEU A 123 -4.81 0.17 2.19
C LEU A 123 -6.21 -0.16 1.68
N GLN A 124 -6.68 0.65 0.76
CA GLN A 124 -7.87 0.34 -0.03
C GLN A 124 -7.58 -0.81 -1.01
N PRO A 125 -8.56 -1.66 -1.31
CA PRO A 125 -8.46 -2.64 -2.38
C PRO A 125 -8.03 -1.98 -3.70
N HIS A 126 -7.24 -2.69 -4.50
CA HIS A 126 -6.73 -2.26 -5.80
C HIS A 126 -5.75 -1.07 -5.82
N SER A 127 -5.42 -0.46 -4.69
CA SER A 127 -4.36 0.56 -4.62
C SER A 127 -2.96 -0.06 -4.57
N LEU A 128 -2.85 -1.28 -4.09
CA LEU A 128 -1.59 -2.03 -4.05
C LEU A 128 -1.31 -2.69 -5.40
N VAL A 129 -0.12 -2.45 -5.94
CA VAL A 129 0.33 -2.94 -7.25
C VAL A 129 1.43 -3.98 -7.10
N GLY A 130 2.25 -3.85 -6.08
CA GLY A 130 3.34 -4.77 -5.82
C GLY A 130 3.88 -4.68 -4.40
N VAL A 131 4.69 -5.66 -4.06
CA VAL A 131 5.33 -5.78 -2.75
C VAL A 131 6.77 -6.21 -2.94
N ILE A 132 7.69 -5.54 -2.28
CA ILE A 132 9.06 -5.97 -2.12
C ILE A 132 9.20 -6.51 -0.70
N GLN A 133 9.59 -7.77 -0.59
CA GLN A 133 9.79 -8.46 0.68
C GLN A 133 11.10 -9.24 0.68
N THR A 134 11.57 -9.62 1.86
CA THR A 134 12.74 -10.50 2.00
C THR A 134 12.38 -11.92 1.56
N ARG A 135 13.29 -12.59 0.85
CA ARG A 135 13.11 -14.00 0.46
C ARG A 135 12.89 -14.87 1.69
N GLY A 136 11.84 -15.69 1.67
CA GLY A 136 11.52 -16.59 2.77
C GLY A 136 10.70 -15.98 3.91
N GLU A 137 10.53 -14.66 3.92
CA GLU A 137 9.69 -13.95 4.90
C GLU A 137 8.47 -13.33 4.20
N PRO A 138 7.37 -14.08 4.06
CA PRO A 138 6.20 -13.57 3.37
C PRO A 138 5.58 -12.42 4.17
N LEU A 139 5.13 -11.41 3.44
CA LEU A 139 4.40 -10.29 4.01
C LEU A 139 3.20 -10.78 4.81
N LYS A 140 3.13 -10.37 6.07
CA LYS A 140 1.99 -10.67 6.93
C LYS A 140 0.83 -9.74 6.61
N ILE A 141 -0.31 -10.33 6.27
CA ILE A 141 -1.54 -9.60 5.98
C ILE A 141 -2.56 -9.92 7.06
N THR A 142 -3.27 -8.91 7.50
CA THR A 142 -4.45 -9.09 8.36
C THR A 142 -5.63 -8.34 7.76
N ARG A 143 -6.83 -8.80 8.08
CA ARG A 143 -8.07 -8.16 7.66
C ARG A 143 -8.82 -7.71 8.87
N HIS A 144 -9.33 -6.50 8.84
CA HIS A 144 -10.27 -6.00 9.82
C HIS A 144 -11.64 -5.82 9.19
N TRP A 145 -12.61 -6.58 9.70
CA TRP A 145 -13.99 -6.49 9.27
C TRP A 145 -14.73 -5.49 10.14
N ARG A 146 -15.50 -4.63 9.51
CA ARG A 146 -16.29 -3.61 10.19
C ARG A 146 -17.78 -3.85 10.00
N PHE A 147 -18.31 -4.92 10.61
CA PHE A 147 -19.72 -5.28 10.51
C PHE A 147 -20.66 -4.43 11.39
N GLY A 148 -20.13 -3.75 12.41
CA GLY A 148 -20.92 -3.05 13.42
C GLY A 148 -21.44 -1.65 13.04
N ASN A 149 -21.27 -1.19 11.80
CA ASN A 149 -21.62 0.18 11.41
C ASN A 149 -22.49 0.23 10.16
N LEU A 150 -23.74 0.68 10.30
CA LEU A 150 -24.67 0.95 9.20
C LEU A 150 -24.06 1.82 8.08
N GLY A 151 -23.15 2.74 8.40
CA GLY A 151 -22.48 3.55 7.39
C GLY A 151 -21.42 2.81 6.59
N ALA A 152 -20.85 1.73 7.11
CA ALA A 152 -19.97 0.84 6.34
C ALA A 152 -20.82 0.02 5.35
N TRP A 153 -22.06 -0.28 5.68
CA TRP A 153 -23.02 -0.90 4.78
C TRP A 153 -23.42 0.02 3.62
N LEU A 154 -23.68 1.28 3.89
CA LEU A 154 -24.06 2.28 2.89
C LEU A 154 -22.90 2.64 1.94
N THR A 155 -21.65 2.55 2.39
CA THR A 155 -20.47 2.93 1.59
C THR A 155 -19.76 1.74 0.96
N LEU A 156 -20.28 0.50 1.14
CA LEU A 156 -19.65 -0.76 0.69
C LEU A 156 -18.18 -0.93 1.12
N GLN A 157 -17.74 -0.17 2.12
CA GLN A 157 -16.36 -0.21 2.62
C GLN A 157 -16.24 -1.09 3.86
N PHE A 158 -16.48 -2.37 3.66
CA PHE A 158 -16.44 -3.36 4.74
C PHE A 158 -15.04 -3.78 5.14
N ARG A 159 -13.99 -3.41 4.38
CA ARG A 159 -12.68 -4.04 4.48
C ARG A 159 -11.56 -3.06 4.41
N TYR A 160 -10.75 -3.04 5.43
CA TYR A 160 -9.38 -2.58 5.35
C TYR A 160 -8.47 -3.81 5.34
N ILE A 161 -7.55 -3.83 4.39
CA ILE A 161 -6.49 -4.82 4.33
C ILE A 161 -5.29 -4.17 4.97
N VAL A 162 -4.80 -4.80 6.04
CA VAL A 162 -3.66 -4.28 6.81
C VAL A 162 -2.42 -5.09 6.47
N PHE A 163 -1.41 -4.41 6.00
CA PHE A 163 -0.11 -4.94 5.63
C PHE A 163 0.89 -4.60 6.73
N HIS A 164 1.54 -5.63 7.28
CA HIS A 164 2.51 -5.48 8.37
C HIS A 164 3.92 -5.46 7.82
N GLY A 165 4.77 -4.55 8.36
CA GLY A 165 6.19 -4.53 8.05
C GLY A 165 6.99 -5.65 8.75
N PRO A 166 8.23 -5.88 8.32
CA PRO A 166 8.98 -5.08 7.34
C PRO A 166 8.63 -5.41 5.89
N ALA A 167 8.27 -4.41 5.10
CA ALA A 167 8.03 -4.57 3.67
C ALA A 167 8.01 -3.20 2.96
N LYS A 168 8.28 -3.20 1.67
CA LYS A 168 8.07 -2.04 0.83
C LYS A 168 6.88 -2.30 -0.09
N LEU A 169 5.89 -1.43 -0.03
CA LEU A 169 4.64 -1.54 -0.78
C LEU A 169 4.64 -0.57 -1.95
N ILE A 170 4.36 -1.08 -3.14
CA ILE A 170 4.20 -0.26 -4.34
C ILE A 170 2.72 0.04 -4.49
N VAL A 171 2.38 1.31 -4.35
CA VAL A 171 1.00 1.78 -4.46
C VAL A 171 0.79 2.60 -5.72
N LYS A 172 -0.42 2.50 -6.27
CA LYS A 172 -0.87 3.27 -7.43
C LYS A 172 -1.91 4.29 -7.00
N GLY A 173 -1.71 5.53 -7.39
CA GLY A 173 -2.70 6.60 -7.29
C GLY A 173 -3.01 7.22 -8.65
N CYS A 174 -4.04 8.05 -8.69
CA CYS A 174 -4.39 8.85 -9.84
C CYS A 174 -3.90 10.29 -9.61
N ARG A 175 -3.05 10.79 -10.50
CA ARG A 175 -2.48 12.16 -10.45
C ARG A 175 -1.67 12.47 -9.18
N GLY A 176 -0.99 11.48 -8.65
CA GLY A 176 -0.09 11.66 -7.53
C GLY A 176 -0.43 10.81 -6.30
N VAL A 177 0.62 10.46 -5.56
CA VAL A 177 0.53 9.81 -4.25
C VAL A 177 1.36 10.62 -3.28
N ARG A 178 0.77 11.00 -2.16
CA ARG A 178 1.44 11.72 -1.09
C ARG A 178 1.25 11.00 0.22
N VAL A 179 2.29 10.98 1.04
CA VAL A 179 2.20 10.59 2.45
C VAL A 179 2.16 11.87 3.28
N GLU A 180 1.12 12.03 4.05
CA GLU A 180 0.94 13.22 4.87
C GLU A 180 0.87 12.86 6.35
N PRO A 181 1.62 13.56 7.22
CA PRO A 181 1.55 13.32 8.64
C PRO A 181 0.19 13.77 9.20
N ALA A 182 -0.34 12.99 10.13
CA ALA A 182 -1.63 13.25 10.78
C ALA A 182 -1.47 13.64 12.28
N ILE A 183 -0.41 14.38 12.61
CA ILE A 183 -0.04 14.71 14.01
C ILE A 183 -1.17 15.48 14.70
N SER A 184 -1.80 16.43 14.02
CA SER A 184 -2.88 17.26 14.56
C SER A 184 -4.29 16.78 14.17
N GLY A 185 -4.38 15.59 13.57
CA GLY A 185 -5.60 15.11 12.94
C GLY A 185 -5.83 15.75 11.56
N ARG A 186 -6.45 15.01 10.65
CA ARG A 186 -6.79 15.48 9.31
C ARG A 186 -8.15 14.98 8.88
N THR A 187 -8.89 15.84 8.19
CA THR A 187 -10.08 15.43 7.46
C THR A 187 -9.69 15.30 5.99
N VAL A 188 -9.87 14.10 5.44
CA VAL A 188 -9.51 13.79 4.05
C VAL A 188 -10.72 13.21 3.33
N ASN A 189 -10.79 13.47 2.02
CA ASN A 189 -11.80 12.84 1.20
C ASN A 189 -11.48 11.35 1.05
N GLN A 190 -12.47 10.52 1.33
CA GLN A 190 -12.34 9.08 1.28
C GLN A 190 -11.94 8.56 -0.11
N ALA A 191 -12.47 9.14 -1.17
CA ALA A 191 -12.15 8.75 -2.54
C ALA A 191 -10.69 9.09 -2.94
N ALA A 192 -10.10 10.08 -2.27
CA ALA A 192 -8.71 10.49 -2.49
C ALA A 192 -7.71 9.79 -1.57
N THR A 193 -8.18 9.00 -0.61
CA THR A 193 -7.34 8.34 0.38
C THR A 193 -7.02 6.92 -0.07
N LEU A 194 -5.76 6.62 -0.35
CA LEU A 194 -5.32 5.26 -0.69
C LEU A 194 -5.19 4.36 0.55
N GLY A 195 -4.85 4.95 1.68
CA GLY A 195 -4.65 4.22 2.92
C GLY A 195 -4.20 5.13 4.07
N PHE A 196 -3.96 4.53 5.21
CA PHE A 196 -3.48 5.22 6.41
C PHE A 196 -2.73 4.25 7.33
N SER A 197 -1.88 4.79 8.19
CA SER A 197 -1.17 3.99 9.18
C SER A 197 -2.16 3.34 10.16
N ALA A 198 -2.03 2.04 10.38
CA ALA A 198 -3.00 1.27 11.17
C ALA A 198 -3.04 1.64 12.68
N ASN A 199 -2.06 2.42 13.14
CA ASN A 199 -1.98 2.97 14.50
C ASN A 199 -2.72 4.31 14.68
N LEU A 200 -3.21 4.90 13.60
CA LEU A 200 -3.99 6.14 13.69
C LEU A 200 -5.42 5.86 14.17
N ASP A 201 -5.93 6.78 14.98
CA ASP A 201 -7.33 6.83 15.29
C ASP A 201 -8.09 7.44 14.12
N TYR A 202 -9.02 6.71 13.54
CA TYR A 202 -9.80 7.23 12.43
C TYR A 202 -11.31 7.15 12.72
N SER A 203 -12.03 8.12 12.20
CA SER A 203 -13.49 8.14 12.23
C SER A 203 -14.01 8.66 10.90
N VAL A 204 -15.22 8.28 10.55
CA VAL A 204 -15.90 8.80 9.37
C VAL A 204 -16.85 9.90 9.82
N ALA A 205 -16.63 11.11 9.34
CA ALA A 205 -17.54 12.24 9.50
C ALA A 205 -18.34 12.44 8.19
N ARG A 206 -19.63 12.73 8.32
CA ARG A 206 -20.43 13.14 7.16
C ARG A 206 -20.07 14.60 6.85
N ASN A 207 -19.68 14.86 5.63
CA ASN A 207 -19.51 16.24 5.19
C ASN A 207 -20.89 16.84 4.88
N GLU A 208 -21.23 17.94 5.52
CA GLU A 208 -22.54 18.58 5.42
C GLU A 208 -22.74 19.35 4.10
N THR A 209 -21.78 19.33 3.21
CA THR A 209 -21.81 20.06 1.93
C THR A 209 -22.42 19.28 0.77
N PHE A 210 -23.32 18.34 1.01
CA PHE A 210 -24.16 17.76 -0.03
C PHE A 210 -25.58 18.33 0.07
N TRP A 211 -25.78 19.40 -0.67
CA TRP A 211 -27.04 19.82 -1.25
C TRP A 211 -26.86 19.92 -2.75
#